data_e2a83cbdd7eeadec5edd5a8f5bb2f75f
#
_entry.id   e2a83cbdd7eeadec5edd5a8f5bb2f75f
#
_cell.length_a   1.000
_cell.length_b   1.000
_cell.length_c   1.000
_cell.angle_alpha   90.00
_cell.angle_beta   90.00
_cell.angle_gamma   90.00
#
_symmetry.space_group_name_H-M   'P 1'
#
loop_
_entity.id
_entity.type
_entity.pdbx_description
1 polymer ?
#
loop_
_entity_poly.entity_id
_entity_poly.type
_entity_poly.pdbx_seq_one_letter_code
_entity_poly.pdbx_strand_id
1 'polypeptide(L)'
;MANFIHPTAIIGENVILGDNNYIGAYSIIGDPAEHKKYWEYEEQIKDYGTLKIIQKGQIKRGLVTIGNNNIITGLVTIDAGTSGVTTIGDNCFIMKHAHIGHDCLIYSNVTISCGSKIGGHSVIKQYSNIGLNAVLHQFSIIEQGCMIGASAFFKGTSEEFIKYAGVPARKIGINEYSRTLINSK
;
A
#
# COMPACT_ATOMS: atom_id res chain seq x y z
N MET A 1 3.95 21.38 7.69
CA MET A 1 2.59 21.54 8.28
C MET A 1 2.24 20.28 9.05
N ALA A 2 1.38 20.39 10.07
CA ALA A 2 0.97 19.21 10.85
C ALA A 2 0.17 18.21 10.00
N ASN A 3 0.25 16.94 10.38
CA ASN A 3 -0.56 15.88 9.79
C ASN A 3 -2.02 15.99 10.28
N PHE A 4 -2.96 15.66 9.41
CA PHE A 4 -4.34 15.38 9.80
C PHE A 4 -4.53 13.87 9.89
N ILE A 5 -4.80 13.37 11.09
CA ILE A 5 -5.09 11.94 11.32
C ILE A 5 -6.50 11.85 11.89
N HIS A 6 -7.39 11.16 11.16
CA HIS A 6 -8.77 10.99 11.65
C HIS A 6 -8.77 10.20 12.98
N PRO A 7 -9.60 10.58 13.97
CA PRO A 7 -9.58 9.93 15.29
C PRO A 7 -9.84 8.43 15.30
N THR A 8 -10.44 7.87 14.25
CA THR A 8 -10.67 6.42 14.10
C THR A 8 -9.58 5.70 13.31
N ALA A 9 -8.54 6.40 12.85
CA ALA A 9 -7.39 5.75 12.23
C ALA A 9 -6.50 5.10 13.29
N ILE A 10 -5.94 3.95 12.97
CA ILE A 10 -4.99 3.22 13.81
C ILE A 10 -3.61 3.33 13.19
N ILE A 11 -2.70 3.96 13.90
CA ILE A 11 -1.29 4.11 13.47
C ILE A 11 -0.42 3.35 14.46
N GLY A 12 0.34 2.39 13.95
CA GLY A 12 1.27 1.58 14.77
C GLY A 12 2.43 2.42 15.30
N GLU A 13 3.00 2.01 16.44
CA GLU A 13 4.21 2.64 17.02
C GLU A 13 5.44 2.52 16.11
N ASN A 14 5.41 1.60 15.17
CA ASN A 14 6.43 1.32 14.17
C ASN A 14 6.26 2.15 12.88
N VAL A 15 5.46 3.20 12.90
CA VAL A 15 5.22 4.07 11.74
C VAL A 15 5.97 5.39 11.91
N ILE A 16 6.82 5.71 10.94
CA ILE A 16 7.47 7.01 10.81
C ILE A 16 6.69 7.80 9.75
N LEU A 17 6.10 8.89 10.17
CA LEU A 17 5.25 9.73 9.34
C LEU A 17 5.90 11.09 9.13
N GLY A 18 6.09 11.49 7.89
CA GLY A 18 6.51 12.84 7.52
C GLY A 18 5.43 13.88 7.77
N ASP A 19 5.53 15.02 7.13
CA ASP A 19 4.66 16.18 7.36
C ASP A 19 3.52 16.31 6.35
N ASN A 20 2.48 17.04 6.75
CA ASN A 20 1.36 17.45 5.88
C ASN A 20 0.62 16.28 5.21
N ASN A 21 0.49 15.15 5.90
CA ASN A 21 -0.27 14.00 5.42
C ASN A 21 -1.73 14.08 5.91
N TYR A 22 -2.65 13.63 5.08
CA TYR A 22 -4.04 13.35 5.44
C TYR A 22 -4.25 11.85 5.57
N ILE A 23 -4.67 11.38 6.75
CA ILE A 23 -5.01 9.97 7.00
C ILE A 23 -6.48 9.90 7.43
N GLY A 24 -7.30 9.29 6.58
CA GLY A 24 -8.74 9.22 6.71
C GLY A 24 -9.22 8.13 7.66
N ALA A 25 -10.53 8.15 7.89
CA ALA A 25 -11.22 7.31 8.86
C ALA A 25 -10.98 5.81 8.64
N TYR A 26 -10.81 5.06 9.74
CA TYR A 26 -10.68 3.61 9.77
C TYR A 26 -9.51 3.06 8.94
N SER A 27 -8.50 3.87 8.66
CA SER A 27 -7.25 3.39 8.09
C SER A 27 -6.41 2.71 9.16
N ILE A 28 -5.74 1.63 8.81
CA ILE A 28 -4.83 0.87 9.69
C ILE A 28 -3.46 0.85 9.04
N ILE A 29 -2.47 1.42 9.71
CA ILE A 29 -1.11 1.58 9.19
C ILE A 29 -0.11 1.00 10.20
N GLY A 30 0.74 0.11 9.73
CA GLY A 30 1.78 -0.52 10.55
C GLY A 30 1.33 -1.83 11.22
N ASP A 31 0.22 -2.41 10.76
CA ASP A 31 -0.20 -3.73 11.22
C ASP A 31 0.77 -4.83 10.74
N PRO A 32 0.91 -5.94 11.47
CA PRO A 32 1.74 -7.05 11.02
C PRO A 32 1.27 -7.62 9.69
N ALA A 33 2.23 -8.06 8.88
CA ALA A 33 1.92 -8.73 7.62
C ALA A 33 1.09 -10.01 7.84
N GLU A 34 0.17 -10.26 6.96
CA GLU A 34 -0.67 -11.47 6.89
C GLU A 34 0.16 -12.71 6.51
N HIS A 35 1.05 -13.13 7.42
CA HIS A 35 1.89 -14.31 7.20
C HIS A 35 1.82 -15.25 8.41
N LYS A 36 1.40 -16.49 8.19
CA LYS A 36 1.15 -17.50 9.26
C LYS A 36 2.27 -17.61 10.29
N LYS A 37 3.52 -17.48 9.88
CA LYS A 37 4.70 -17.52 10.76
C LYS A 37 4.72 -16.40 11.83
N TYR A 38 4.03 -15.29 11.59
CA TYR A 38 3.99 -14.13 12.48
C TYR A 38 2.73 -14.08 13.34
N TRP A 39 1.82 -15.05 13.15
CA TRP A 39 0.58 -15.16 13.91
C TRP A 39 0.64 -16.41 14.79
N GLU A 40 1.04 -16.26 16.05
CA GLU A 40 0.90 -17.29 17.06
C GLU A 40 -0.32 -16.94 17.90
N TYR A 41 -1.30 -17.83 17.90
CA TYR A 41 -2.50 -17.70 18.72
C TYR A 41 -2.34 -18.56 19.96
N GLU A 42 -2.55 -17.98 21.14
CA GLU A 42 -2.90 -18.71 22.32
C GLU A 42 -4.38 -18.49 22.61
N GLU A 43 -5.18 -19.50 22.39
CA GLU A 43 -6.58 -19.49 22.75
C GLU A 43 -6.69 -19.67 24.27
N GLN A 44 -6.97 -18.61 25.00
CA GLN A 44 -7.35 -18.71 26.41
C GLN A 44 -8.86 -18.52 26.52
N ILE A 45 -9.58 -19.65 26.60
CA ILE A 45 -10.97 -19.64 27.06
C ILE A 45 -10.94 -19.42 28.57
N LYS A 46 -11.11 -18.17 28.99
CA LYS A 46 -11.39 -17.84 30.40
C LYS A 46 -12.82 -17.34 30.49
N ASP A 47 -13.63 -18.15 31.12
CA ASP A 47 -14.96 -17.89 31.67
C ASP A 47 -15.95 -17.07 30.84
N TYR A 48 -17.12 -17.65 30.59
CA TYR A 48 -18.32 -17.02 30.03
C TYR A 48 -18.28 -16.59 28.56
N GLY A 49 -17.64 -17.36 27.70
CA GLY A 49 -17.82 -17.21 26.24
C GLY A 49 -17.22 -15.96 25.63
N THR A 50 -16.35 -15.26 26.35
CA THR A 50 -15.60 -14.15 25.75
C THR A 50 -14.30 -14.68 25.18
N LEU A 51 -14.22 -14.78 23.88
CA LEU A 51 -12.97 -15.08 23.18
C LEU A 51 -12.02 -13.90 23.35
N LYS A 52 -11.02 -14.06 24.20
CA LYS A 52 -9.93 -13.10 24.31
C LYS A 52 -8.77 -13.61 23.47
N ILE A 53 -8.65 -13.12 22.25
CA ILE A 53 -7.46 -13.38 21.42
C ILE A 53 -6.33 -12.56 22.03
N ILE A 54 -5.43 -13.21 22.75
CA ILE A 54 -4.20 -12.58 23.23
C ILE A 54 -3.11 -12.95 22.24
N GLN A 55 -2.62 -11.97 21.50
CA GLN A 55 -1.38 -12.13 20.75
C GLN A 55 -0.24 -12.44 21.72
N LYS A 56 0.23 -13.69 21.74
CA LYS A 56 1.43 -14.09 22.47
C LYS A 56 2.58 -14.16 21.47
N GLY A 57 3.57 -13.35 21.70
CA GLY A 57 4.79 -13.28 20.93
C GLY A 57 5.09 -11.82 20.55
N GLN A 58 6.33 -11.42 20.69
CA GLN A 58 6.79 -10.17 20.08
C GLN A 58 6.77 -10.42 18.57
N ILE A 59 5.68 -10.05 17.92
CA ILE A 59 5.68 -9.91 16.48
C ILE A 59 6.76 -8.87 16.20
N LYS A 60 7.83 -9.30 15.55
CA LYS A 60 8.88 -8.38 15.09
C LYS A 60 8.24 -7.51 14.01
N ARG A 61 7.63 -6.41 14.43
CA ARG A 61 7.04 -5.43 13.54
C ARG A 61 8.16 -4.74 12.82
N GLY A 62 8.24 -4.91 11.52
CA GLY A 62 9.07 -4.07 10.67
C GLY A 62 8.54 -2.64 10.69
N LEU A 63 9.25 -1.75 10.03
CA LEU A 63 8.88 -0.34 9.96
C LEU A 63 7.92 -0.08 8.80
N VAL A 64 7.14 0.99 8.94
CA VAL A 64 6.49 1.71 7.84
C VAL A 64 7.06 3.12 7.83
N THR A 65 7.46 3.60 6.67
CA THR A 65 7.84 5.00 6.47
C THR A 65 6.93 5.65 5.45
N ILE A 66 6.39 6.80 5.77
CA ILE A 66 5.51 7.59 4.90
C ILE A 66 6.10 8.99 4.80
N GLY A 67 6.35 9.45 3.59
CA GLY A 67 6.89 10.78 3.31
C GLY A 67 5.88 11.90 3.60
N ASN A 68 5.93 12.94 2.79
CA ASN A 68 5.20 14.19 3.02
C ASN A 68 4.04 14.37 2.01
N ASN A 69 3.06 15.20 2.38
CA ASN A 69 1.98 15.64 1.50
C ASN A 69 1.13 14.50 0.90
N ASN A 70 1.03 13.37 1.57
CA ASN A 70 0.23 12.25 1.08
C ASN A 70 -1.23 12.40 1.49
N ILE A 71 -2.12 11.93 0.62
CA ILE A 71 -3.55 11.81 0.90
C ILE A 71 -3.89 10.33 0.95
N ILE A 72 -4.09 9.81 2.15
CA ILE A 72 -4.53 8.44 2.41
C ILE A 72 -5.98 8.53 2.88
N THR A 73 -6.93 8.19 2.02
CA THR A 73 -8.35 8.31 2.37
C THR A 73 -8.79 7.17 3.31
N GLY A 74 -10.05 7.08 3.67
CA GLY A 74 -10.46 6.11 4.71
C GLY A 74 -10.38 4.63 4.31
N LEU A 75 -10.34 3.74 5.31
CA LEU A 75 -10.38 2.28 5.12
C LEU A 75 -9.17 1.72 4.32
N VAL A 76 -8.04 2.37 4.39
CA VAL A 76 -6.78 1.92 3.78
C VAL A 76 -6.02 1.07 4.78
N THR A 77 -5.41 -0.02 4.32
CA THR A 77 -4.51 -0.84 5.14
C THR A 77 -3.10 -0.84 4.56
N ILE A 78 -2.11 -0.66 5.42
CA ILE A 78 -0.69 -0.66 5.06
C ILE A 78 0.06 -1.53 6.06
N ASP A 79 0.56 -2.67 5.59
CA ASP A 79 1.27 -3.61 6.45
C ASP A 79 2.70 -3.16 6.73
N ALA A 80 3.17 -3.47 7.90
CA ALA A 80 4.56 -3.30 8.29
C ALA A 80 5.47 -4.25 7.50
N GLY A 81 6.73 -3.85 7.32
CA GLY A 81 7.73 -4.72 6.73
C GLY A 81 7.93 -6.01 7.53
N THR A 82 8.36 -7.07 6.89
CA THR A 82 8.71 -8.35 7.52
C THR A 82 10.21 -8.54 7.63
N SER A 83 10.92 -8.23 6.57
CA SER A 83 12.39 -8.28 6.46
C SER A 83 13.01 -6.94 6.13
N GLY A 84 12.21 -5.99 5.70
CA GLY A 84 12.58 -4.65 5.32
C GLY A 84 11.63 -3.60 5.90
N VAL A 85 11.37 -2.58 5.12
CA VAL A 85 10.51 -1.45 5.45
C VAL A 85 9.45 -1.28 4.36
N THR A 86 8.19 -1.16 4.73
CA THR A 86 7.17 -0.69 3.79
C THR A 86 7.30 0.83 3.67
N THR A 87 7.58 1.31 2.47
CA THR A 87 7.90 2.72 2.23
C THR A 87 6.92 3.35 1.27
N ILE A 88 6.42 4.54 1.63
CA ILE A 88 5.60 5.40 0.78
C ILE A 88 6.30 6.75 0.66
N GLY A 89 6.54 7.19 -0.56
CA GLY A 89 7.18 8.47 -0.87
C GLY A 89 6.26 9.67 -0.59
N ASP A 90 6.53 10.76 -1.29
CA ASP A 90 5.78 12.01 -1.14
C ASP A 90 4.66 12.17 -2.17
N ASN A 91 3.67 13.00 -1.86
CA ASN A 91 2.61 13.40 -2.80
C ASN A 91 1.83 12.21 -3.40
N CYS A 92 1.70 11.10 -2.68
CA CYS A 92 0.90 9.96 -3.11
C CYS A 92 -0.58 10.16 -2.80
N PHE A 93 -1.43 9.61 -3.67
CA PHE A 93 -2.87 9.56 -3.44
C PHE A 93 -3.34 8.10 -3.33
N ILE A 94 -3.66 7.66 -2.11
CA ILE A 94 -4.08 6.30 -1.79
C ILE A 94 -5.54 6.34 -1.37
N MET A 95 -6.38 5.72 -2.20
CA MET A 95 -7.83 5.84 -2.08
C MET A 95 -8.43 4.71 -1.25
N LYS A 96 -9.71 4.88 -0.91
CA LYS A 96 -10.49 3.99 -0.03
C LYS A 96 -10.34 2.51 -0.38
N HIS A 97 -10.24 1.68 0.66
CA HIS A 97 -10.14 0.22 0.56
C HIS A 97 -8.90 -0.29 -0.19
N ALA A 98 -7.92 0.56 -0.48
CA ALA A 98 -6.64 0.09 -0.98
C ALA A 98 -5.90 -0.68 0.13
N HIS A 99 -5.17 -1.72 -0.26
CA HIS A 99 -4.27 -2.45 0.62
C HIS A 99 -2.87 -2.44 0.04
N ILE A 100 -1.89 -2.13 0.88
CA ILE A 100 -0.47 -2.19 0.57
C ILE A 100 0.17 -3.22 1.49
N GLY A 101 0.62 -4.33 0.91
CA GLY A 101 1.28 -5.41 1.62
C GLY A 101 2.68 -5.02 2.11
N HIS A 102 3.23 -5.87 2.92
CA HIS A 102 4.52 -5.70 3.58
C HIS A 102 5.71 -5.52 2.60
N ASP A 103 6.74 -4.82 3.04
CA ASP A 103 8.00 -4.63 2.30
C ASP A 103 7.82 -3.98 0.90
N CYS A 104 6.70 -3.30 0.67
CA CYS A 104 6.46 -2.56 -0.58
C CYS A 104 7.24 -1.25 -0.61
N LEU A 105 7.67 -0.85 -1.81
CA LEU A 105 8.29 0.44 -2.07
C LEU A 105 7.45 1.24 -3.07
N ILE A 106 6.73 2.23 -2.56
CA ILE A 106 5.91 3.14 -3.34
C ILE A 106 6.65 4.47 -3.46
N TYR A 107 7.04 4.83 -4.66
CA TYR A 107 7.72 6.09 -4.93
C TYR A 107 6.75 7.28 -4.90
N SER A 108 7.30 8.49 -4.99
CA SER A 108 6.51 9.72 -4.94
C SER A 108 5.59 9.90 -6.15
N ASN A 109 4.51 10.66 -5.97
CA ASN A 109 3.51 10.98 -7.00
C ASN A 109 2.78 9.75 -7.58
N VAL A 110 2.62 8.69 -6.79
CA VAL A 110 1.87 7.49 -7.18
C VAL A 110 0.41 7.64 -6.78
N THR A 111 -0.48 7.19 -7.66
CA THR A 111 -1.91 7.05 -7.35
C THR A 111 -2.29 5.59 -7.23
N ILE A 112 -2.92 5.22 -6.12
CA ILE A 112 -3.48 3.89 -5.88
C ILE A 112 -4.98 4.05 -5.68
N SER A 113 -5.76 3.62 -6.67
CA SER A 113 -7.21 3.84 -6.70
C SER A 113 -7.95 2.90 -5.73
N CYS A 114 -9.25 3.21 -5.52
CA CYS A 114 -10.07 2.47 -4.58
C CYS A 114 -10.04 0.95 -4.81
N GLY A 115 -9.92 0.21 -3.72
CA GLY A 115 -10.00 -1.25 -3.73
C GLY A 115 -8.77 -1.99 -4.27
N SER A 116 -7.75 -1.29 -4.76
CA SER A 116 -6.53 -1.93 -5.29
C SER A 116 -5.81 -2.73 -4.21
N LYS A 117 -5.22 -3.85 -4.59
CA LYS A 117 -4.45 -4.75 -3.71
C LYS A 117 -3.02 -4.88 -4.20
N ILE A 118 -2.09 -4.41 -3.41
CA ILE A 118 -0.65 -4.43 -3.72
C ILE A 118 -0.01 -5.55 -2.90
N GLY A 119 0.37 -6.62 -3.58
CA GLY A 119 1.05 -7.75 -2.92
C GLY A 119 2.44 -7.36 -2.39
N GLY A 120 2.87 -8.02 -1.33
CA GLY A 120 4.14 -7.74 -0.65
C GLY A 120 5.35 -7.70 -1.58
N HIS A 121 6.38 -6.95 -1.16
CA HIS A 121 7.63 -6.73 -1.92
C HIS A 121 7.45 -6.08 -3.31
N SER A 122 6.30 -5.50 -3.59
CA SER A 122 6.09 -4.80 -4.86
C SER A 122 6.75 -3.44 -4.86
N VAL A 123 7.22 -3.03 -6.03
CA VAL A 123 7.80 -1.70 -6.27
C VAL A 123 6.91 -0.96 -7.26
N ILE A 124 6.48 0.26 -6.89
CA ILE A 124 5.71 1.13 -7.79
C ILE A 124 6.47 2.43 -7.95
N LYS A 125 7.01 2.65 -9.13
CA LYS A 125 7.80 3.85 -9.43
C LYS A 125 6.91 5.07 -9.68
N GLN A 126 7.53 6.24 -9.62
CA GLN A 126 6.86 7.54 -9.62
C GLN A 126 5.93 7.75 -10.83
N TYR A 127 4.91 8.56 -10.63
CA TYR A 127 3.90 8.93 -11.61
C TYR A 127 3.07 7.77 -12.17
N SER A 128 3.13 6.60 -11.52
CA SER A 128 2.31 5.45 -11.89
C SER A 128 0.93 5.53 -11.26
N ASN A 129 -0.04 4.94 -11.96
CA ASN A 129 -1.44 4.88 -11.53
C ASN A 129 -1.92 3.43 -11.49
N ILE A 130 -2.37 2.99 -10.32
CA ILE A 130 -2.98 1.67 -10.13
C ILE A 130 -4.49 1.87 -10.10
N GLY A 131 -5.17 1.32 -11.09
CA GLY A 131 -6.60 1.51 -11.33
C GLY A 131 -7.49 0.81 -10.28
N LEU A 132 -8.77 1.16 -10.30
CA LEU A 132 -9.79 0.65 -9.36
C LEU A 132 -9.77 -0.89 -9.31
N ASN A 133 -9.73 -1.46 -8.11
CA ASN A 133 -9.73 -2.91 -7.86
C ASN A 133 -8.62 -3.69 -8.61
N ALA A 134 -7.58 -3.04 -9.08
CA ALA A 134 -6.45 -3.74 -9.67
C ALA A 134 -5.67 -4.53 -8.61
N VAL A 135 -5.14 -5.67 -9.01
CA VAL A 135 -4.36 -6.55 -8.14
C VAL A 135 -2.94 -6.69 -8.69
N LEU A 136 -1.96 -6.32 -7.90
CA LEU A 136 -0.55 -6.60 -8.17
C LEU A 136 -0.14 -7.84 -7.38
N HIS A 137 0.36 -8.85 -8.08
CA HIS A 137 0.97 -10.01 -7.44
C HIS A 137 2.21 -9.58 -6.66
N GLN A 138 2.53 -10.27 -5.57
CA GLN A 138 3.77 -10.01 -4.82
C GLN A 138 5.01 -9.99 -5.75
N PHE A 139 6.02 -9.17 -5.41
CA PHE A 139 7.23 -8.95 -6.20
C PHE A 139 6.99 -8.33 -7.58
N SER A 140 5.86 -7.69 -7.80
CA SER A 140 5.63 -6.94 -9.04
C SER A 140 6.42 -5.63 -9.05
N ILE A 141 6.95 -5.25 -10.20
CA ILE A 141 7.64 -3.97 -10.40
C ILE A 141 6.86 -3.19 -11.46
N ILE A 142 6.30 -2.07 -11.02
CA ILE A 142 5.63 -1.12 -11.91
C ILE A 142 6.60 0.02 -12.17
N GLU A 143 7.08 0.08 -13.40
CA GLU A 143 8.01 1.11 -13.85
C GLU A 143 7.34 2.47 -13.92
N GLN A 144 8.17 3.52 -14.08
CA GLN A 144 7.75 4.91 -14.04
C GLN A 144 6.64 5.23 -15.04
N GLY A 145 5.65 6.00 -14.59
CA GLY A 145 4.59 6.52 -15.45
C GLY A 145 3.63 5.47 -16.01
N CYS A 146 3.65 4.25 -15.48
CA CYS A 146 2.76 3.18 -15.92
C CYS A 146 1.33 3.38 -15.44
N MET A 147 0.39 2.77 -16.16
CA MET A 147 -1.00 2.66 -15.74
C MET A 147 -1.43 1.20 -15.73
N ILE A 148 -1.89 0.73 -14.58
CA ILE A 148 -2.55 -0.56 -14.45
C ILE A 148 -4.05 -0.30 -14.46
N GLY A 149 -4.75 -0.83 -15.44
CA GLY A 149 -6.18 -0.62 -15.65
C GLY A 149 -7.04 -1.18 -14.51
N ALA A 150 -8.27 -0.70 -14.43
CA ALA A 150 -9.22 -1.18 -13.42
C ALA A 150 -9.43 -2.69 -13.51
N SER A 151 -9.51 -3.36 -12.36
CA SER A 151 -9.70 -4.81 -12.20
C SER A 151 -8.65 -5.68 -12.94
N ALA A 152 -7.51 -5.10 -13.32
CA ALA A 152 -6.44 -5.88 -13.95
C ALA A 152 -5.67 -6.70 -12.90
N PHE A 153 -5.23 -7.90 -13.29
CA PHE A 153 -4.27 -8.69 -12.52
C PHE A 153 -2.89 -8.60 -13.17
N PHE A 154 -1.96 -7.96 -12.49
CA PHE A 154 -0.59 -7.76 -12.98
C PHE A 154 0.41 -8.58 -12.18
N LYS A 155 1.38 -9.19 -12.88
CA LYS A 155 2.51 -9.91 -12.30
C LYS A 155 3.77 -9.68 -13.13
N GLY A 156 4.90 -9.48 -12.46
CA GLY A 156 6.22 -9.30 -13.09
C GLY A 156 6.63 -7.84 -13.15
N THR A 157 7.39 -7.48 -14.18
CA THR A 157 7.92 -6.11 -14.38
C THR A 157 7.25 -5.46 -15.58
N SER A 158 6.77 -4.24 -15.41
CA SER A 158 6.22 -3.44 -16.51
C SER A 158 7.36 -2.73 -17.30
N GLU A 159 7.02 -2.21 -18.46
CA GLU A 159 7.85 -1.24 -19.17
C GLU A 159 7.41 0.19 -18.78
N GLU A 160 8.31 1.17 -18.83
CA GLU A 160 7.99 2.57 -18.52
C GLU A 160 6.93 3.15 -19.45
N PHE A 161 6.07 4.00 -18.91
CA PHE A 161 5.00 4.73 -19.62
C PHE A 161 4.01 3.84 -20.38
N ILE A 162 3.83 2.59 -19.97
CA ILE A 162 2.91 1.66 -20.61
C ILE A 162 1.63 1.50 -19.80
N LYS A 163 0.52 1.35 -20.51
CA LYS A 163 -0.78 0.95 -19.97
C LYS A 163 -0.95 -0.57 -20.08
N TYR A 164 -1.37 -1.18 -18.98
CA TYR A 164 -1.69 -2.60 -18.90
C TYR A 164 -3.13 -2.78 -18.45
N ALA A 165 -3.86 -3.72 -19.04
CA ALA A 165 -5.21 -4.06 -18.62
C ALA A 165 -5.53 -5.53 -18.84
N GLY A 166 -6.58 -6.02 -18.17
CA GLY A 166 -7.09 -7.40 -18.29
C GLY A 166 -6.59 -8.35 -17.22
N VAL A 167 -7.04 -9.62 -17.31
CA VAL A 167 -6.72 -10.73 -16.39
C VAL A 167 -6.32 -11.95 -17.21
N PRO A 168 -5.03 -12.25 -17.32
CA PRO A 168 -3.87 -11.51 -16.84
C PRO A 168 -3.66 -10.20 -17.62
N ALA A 169 -3.06 -9.20 -16.97
CA ALA A 169 -2.83 -7.89 -17.59
C ALA A 169 -1.88 -7.99 -18.79
N ARG A 170 -2.21 -7.27 -19.86
CA ARG A 170 -1.44 -7.17 -21.09
C ARG A 170 -1.24 -5.70 -21.47
N LYS A 171 -0.15 -5.43 -22.13
CA LYS A 171 0.16 -4.11 -22.71
C LYS A 171 -0.94 -3.71 -23.70
N ILE A 172 -1.52 -2.54 -23.49
CA ILE A 172 -2.60 -2.01 -24.34
C ILE A 172 -2.25 -0.67 -25.01
N GLY A 173 -1.14 -0.06 -24.67
CA GLY A 173 -0.70 1.19 -25.27
C GLY A 173 0.24 1.99 -24.40
N ILE A 174 0.59 3.19 -24.86
CA ILE A 174 1.47 4.11 -24.16
C ILE A 174 0.64 5.03 -23.26
N ASN A 175 1.15 5.35 -22.07
CA ASN A 175 0.58 6.36 -21.19
C ASN A 175 1.14 7.75 -21.51
N GLU A 176 0.63 8.36 -22.58
CA GLU A 176 1.09 9.66 -23.06
C GLU A 176 0.95 10.77 -22.01
N TYR A 177 -0.09 10.71 -21.16
CA TYR A 177 -0.29 11.70 -20.11
C TYR A 177 0.90 11.74 -19.14
N SER A 178 1.31 10.60 -18.59
CA SER A 178 2.45 10.55 -17.67
C SER A 178 3.77 10.89 -18.37
N ARG A 179 3.92 10.47 -19.60
CA ARG A 179 5.10 10.78 -20.42
C ARG A 179 5.26 12.29 -20.65
N THR A 180 4.19 12.97 -20.98
CA THR A 180 4.19 14.43 -21.17
C THR A 180 4.42 15.16 -19.85
N LEU A 181 3.76 14.74 -18.77
CA LEU A 181 3.89 15.36 -17.45
C LEU A 181 5.33 15.34 -16.92
N ILE A 182 6.08 14.28 -17.18
CA ILE A 182 7.47 14.15 -16.72
C ILE A 182 8.42 14.98 -17.58
N ASN A 183 8.21 15.00 -18.87
CA ASN A 183 9.06 15.75 -19.80
C ASN A 183 8.84 17.28 -19.72
N SER A 184 7.79 17.75 -19.03
CA SER A 184 7.49 19.19 -18.84
C SER A 184 8.04 19.77 -17.53
N LYS A 185 8.71 18.97 -16.72
CA LYS A 185 9.36 19.36 -15.46
C LYS A 185 10.86 19.38 -15.57
#